data_0162975db8006eea4f9acb2f985829d3
#
_entry.id   0162975db8006eea4f9acb2f985829d3
#
_cell.length_a   1.000
_cell.length_b   1.000
_cell.length_c   1.000
_cell.angle_alpha   90.00
_cell.angle_beta   90.00
_cell.angle_gamma   90.00
#
_symmetry.space_group_name_H-M   'P 1'
#
loop_
_entity.id
_entity.type
_entity.pdbx_description
1 polymer ?
#
loop_
_entity_poly.entity_id
_entity_poly.type
_entity_poly.pdbx_seq_one_letter_code
_entity_poly.pdbx_strand_id
1 'polypeptide(L)'
;MRQRLSSEPDRYRGRRRVPTPPRSRYAAVVTTAFVGAGIVALGASALPDAKDVSPTVLDELKQASVTSQDAAARAEGADRPTRDNDRSKDSAEPEVWLLPLQGYDFNSPYGVRWGKMHTGVDLVAGEGTPYVAIHDGLVTKAGWFGGYGNAVIVQHADGSEAIYGHSSAVSVKEGQQVKAGDQLGLVGQTGHAYGTHLHLEIHVKGQPVDPVPYLQDRGVDIKLQVEAIYSEVAAS
;
A
#
# COMPACT_ATOMS: atom_id res chain seq x y z
N MET A 1 25.67 28.73 63.83
CA MET A 1 24.43 28.96 63.03
C MET A 1 24.31 27.83 62.00
N ARG A 2 23.40 26.87 62.22
CA ARG A 2 23.13 25.77 61.30
C ARG A 2 21.78 26.07 60.61
N GLN A 3 21.80 26.32 59.31
CA GLN A 3 20.59 26.48 58.51
C GLN A 3 20.01 25.08 58.22
N ARG A 4 18.74 24.88 58.57
CA ARG A 4 17.95 23.70 58.24
C ARG A 4 17.42 23.88 56.81
N LEU A 5 17.74 22.93 55.95
CA LEU A 5 17.11 22.78 54.66
C LEU A 5 15.71 22.17 54.85
N SER A 6 14.71 22.88 54.38
CA SER A 6 13.31 22.48 54.32
C SER A 6 13.12 21.44 53.21
N SER A 7 12.67 20.26 53.58
CA SER A 7 12.24 19.21 52.64
C SER A 7 10.79 19.41 52.28
N GLU A 8 10.52 19.85 51.06
CA GLU A 8 9.18 19.85 50.51
C GLU A 8 8.78 18.40 50.09
N PRO A 9 7.55 17.97 50.42
CA PRO A 9 7.07 16.68 49.98
C PRO A 9 6.58 16.73 48.53
N ASP A 10 7.12 15.84 47.74
CA ASP A 10 6.74 15.58 46.34
C ASP A 10 5.25 15.19 46.22
N ARG A 11 4.43 16.07 45.67
CA ARG A 11 3.00 15.80 45.41
C ARG A 11 2.86 14.99 44.11
N TYR A 12 2.93 13.67 44.25
CA TYR A 12 2.57 12.73 43.18
C TYR A 12 1.08 12.85 42.85
N ARG A 13 0.72 13.61 41.81
CA ARG A 13 -0.63 13.66 41.29
C ARG A 13 -0.96 12.35 40.57
N GLY A 14 -1.89 11.60 41.15
CA GLY A 14 -2.41 10.37 40.64
C GLY A 14 -2.84 10.44 39.17
N ARG A 15 -2.41 9.47 38.39
CA ARG A 15 -2.85 9.23 37.00
C ARG A 15 -4.36 9.01 37.00
N ARG A 16 -5.11 9.87 36.33
CA ARG A 16 -6.50 9.64 35.98
C ARG A 16 -6.55 8.40 35.08
N ARG A 17 -7.23 7.35 35.52
CA ARG A 17 -7.56 6.21 34.66
C ARG A 17 -8.51 6.69 33.60
N VAL A 18 -8.08 6.62 32.34
CA VAL A 18 -8.93 6.82 31.16
C VAL A 18 -9.85 5.58 31.09
N PRO A 19 -11.17 5.73 31.05
CA PRO A 19 -12.08 4.61 30.91
C PRO A 19 -11.91 4.00 29.50
N THR A 20 -11.66 2.70 29.42
CA THR A 20 -11.65 1.91 28.21
C THR A 20 -13.06 1.91 27.60
N PRO A 21 -13.25 2.26 26.32
CA PRO A 21 -14.56 2.15 25.68
C PRO A 21 -14.98 0.67 25.58
N PRO A 22 -16.29 0.38 25.67
CA PRO A 22 -16.78 -0.99 25.55
C PRO A 22 -16.45 -1.55 24.17
N ARG A 23 -15.96 -2.78 24.12
CA ARG A 23 -15.72 -3.52 22.88
C ARG A 23 -17.05 -3.71 22.15
N SER A 24 -17.36 -2.85 21.22
CA SER A 24 -18.43 -3.01 20.24
C SER A 24 -18.08 -4.21 19.36
N ARG A 25 -18.92 -5.23 19.37
CA ARG A 25 -18.83 -6.39 18.49
C ARG A 25 -19.34 -5.93 17.12
N TYR A 26 -18.46 -5.42 16.28
CA TYR A 26 -18.76 -5.26 14.86
C TYR A 26 -18.60 -6.63 14.20
N ALA A 27 -19.72 -7.29 13.90
CA ALA A 27 -19.75 -8.37 12.95
C ALA A 27 -19.47 -7.76 11.56
N ALA A 28 -18.27 -7.98 11.02
CA ALA A 28 -17.95 -7.63 9.65
C ALA A 28 -18.74 -8.59 8.74
N VAL A 29 -19.77 -8.07 8.08
CA VAL A 29 -20.40 -8.74 6.94
C VAL A 29 -19.49 -8.53 5.74
N VAL A 30 -18.69 -9.54 5.40
CA VAL A 30 -17.93 -9.56 4.14
C VAL A 30 -18.88 -10.01 3.04
N THR A 31 -19.41 -9.07 2.27
CA THR A 31 -20.12 -9.36 1.02
C THR A 31 -19.08 -9.41 -0.11
N THR A 32 -18.67 -10.61 -0.48
CA THR A 32 -17.91 -10.85 -1.70
C THR A 32 -18.89 -10.91 -2.87
N ALA A 33 -18.94 -9.87 -3.69
CA ALA A 33 -19.67 -9.89 -4.95
C ALA A 33 -18.79 -10.54 -6.02
N PHE A 34 -19.09 -11.79 -6.40
CA PHE A 34 -18.57 -12.38 -7.62
C PHE A 34 -19.50 -12.04 -8.79
N VAL A 35 -19.07 -11.22 -9.71
CA VAL A 35 -19.70 -11.02 -11.00
C VAL A 35 -19.10 -12.04 -11.98
N GLY A 36 -19.85 -13.10 -12.24
CA GLY A 36 -19.47 -14.10 -13.23
C GLY A 36 -20.12 -15.45 -12.94
N ALA A 37 -21.28 -15.74 -13.59
CA ALA A 37 -22.09 -16.94 -13.47
C ALA A 37 -22.85 -17.09 -12.12
N GLY A 38 -24.06 -16.61 -12.14
CA GLY A 38 -25.18 -16.70 -11.24
C GLY A 38 -25.21 -17.79 -10.18
N ILE A 39 -24.67 -17.49 -8.99
CA ILE A 39 -25.07 -18.18 -7.76
C ILE A 39 -25.34 -17.06 -6.75
N VAL A 40 -26.63 -16.81 -6.49
CA VAL A 40 -27.05 -15.98 -5.38
C VAL A 40 -26.95 -16.82 -4.11
N ALA A 41 -25.95 -16.59 -3.28
CA ALA A 41 -25.89 -17.16 -1.94
C ALA A 41 -26.81 -16.35 -1.04
N LEU A 42 -28.01 -16.84 -0.79
CA LEU A 42 -28.88 -16.33 0.27
C LEU A 42 -28.29 -16.70 1.62
N GLY A 43 -28.31 -15.73 2.53
CA GLY A 43 -27.72 -15.86 3.86
C GLY A 43 -28.28 -17.04 4.67
N ALA A 44 -27.43 -17.61 5.51
CA ALA A 44 -27.59 -18.88 6.25
C ALA A 44 -28.72 -18.93 7.32
N SER A 45 -29.79 -18.16 7.19
CA SER A 45 -30.92 -18.19 8.14
C SER A 45 -32.26 -18.65 7.54
N ALA A 46 -32.28 -19.12 6.29
CA ALA A 46 -33.51 -19.54 5.63
C ALA A 46 -33.29 -20.63 4.56
N LEU A 47 -32.50 -21.66 4.86
CA LEU A 47 -32.50 -22.87 4.04
C LEU A 47 -33.57 -23.82 4.61
N PRO A 48 -34.61 -24.18 3.84
CA PRO A 48 -35.52 -25.25 4.23
C PRO A 48 -34.77 -26.57 4.33
N ASP A 49 -35.21 -27.43 5.27
CA ASP A 49 -34.59 -28.73 5.49
C ASP A 49 -34.62 -29.51 4.16
N ALA A 50 -33.56 -30.25 3.85
CA ALA A 50 -33.36 -30.95 2.57
C ALA A 50 -34.47 -31.97 2.23
N LYS A 51 -35.44 -32.16 3.13
CA LYS A 51 -36.60 -33.04 2.98
C LYS A 51 -37.79 -32.39 2.24
N ASP A 52 -37.77 -31.06 2.09
CA ASP A 52 -38.89 -30.31 1.51
C ASP A 52 -38.67 -29.83 0.07
N VAL A 53 -37.56 -30.25 -0.56
CA VAL A 53 -37.28 -29.92 -1.97
C VAL A 53 -38.06 -30.89 -2.85
N SER A 54 -39.06 -30.41 -3.59
CA SER A 54 -39.82 -31.25 -4.50
C SER A 54 -38.95 -31.78 -5.66
N PRO A 55 -39.15 -33.01 -6.13
CA PRO A 55 -38.38 -33.60 -7.22
C PRO A 55 -38.32 -32.78 -8.52
N THR A 56 -39.33 -31.96 -8.77
CA THR A 56 -39.49 -31.09 -9.93
C THR A 56 -38.37 -30.00 -9.99
N VAL A 57 -38.00 -29.44 -8.85
CA VAL A 57 -36.98 -28.40 -8.79
C VAL A 57 -35.58 -28.95 -9.12
N LEU A 58 -35.31 -30.20 -8.75
CA LEU A 58 -34.05 -30.87 -9.09
C LEU A 58 -33.95 -31.21 -10.59
N ASP A 59 -35.08 -31.53 -11.24
CA ASP A 59 -35.12 -31.80 -12.68
C ASP A 59 -35.00 -30.51 -13.51
N GLU A 60 -35.56 -29.39 -13.07
CA GLU A 60 -35.37 -28.08 -13.70
C GLU A 60 -33.92 -27.61 -13.61
N LEU A 61 -33.24 -27.80 -12.48
CA LEU A 61 -31.81 -27.45 -12.32
C LEU A 61 -30.90 -28.33 -13.20
N LYS A 62 -31.25 -29.60 -13.38
CA LYS A 62 -30.50 -30.48 -14.31
C LYS A 62 -30.71 -30.06 -15.76
N GLN A 63 -31.90 -29.70 -16.18
CA GLN A 63 -32.16 -29.21 -17.55
C GLN A 63 -31.47 -27.89 -17.82
N ALA A 64 -31.39 -26.96 -16.83
CA ALA A 64 -30.69 -25.70 -16.96
C ALA A 64 -29.16 -25.90 -17.12
N SER A 65 -28.58 -26.93 -16.49
CA SER A 65 -27.16 -27.24 -16.61
C SER A 65 -26.79 -27.85 -17.96
N VAL A 66 -27.69 -28.66 -18.57
CA VAL A 66 -27.47 -29.24 -19.90
C VAL A 66 -27.54 -28.18 -20.99
N THR A 67 -28.47 -27.22 -20.89
CA THR A 67 -28.58 -26.14 -21.86
C THR A 67 -27.38 -25.17 -21.85
N SER A 68 -26.71 -25.04 -20.70
CA SER A 68 -25.50 -24.19 -20.60
C SER A 68 -24.26 -24.87 -21.22
N GLN A 69 -24.18 -26.20 -21.21
CA GLN A 69 -23.10 -26.93 -21.86
C GLN A 69 -23.23 -26.94 -23.38
N ASP A 70 -24.44 -27.04 -23.93
CA ASP A 70 -24.69 -26.96 -25.38
C ASP A 70 -24.45 -25.54 -25.94
N ALA A 71 -24.65 -24.50 -25.15
CA ALA A 71 -24.32 -23.11 -25.54
C ALA A 71 -22.80 -22.87 -25.61
N ALA A 72 -22.03 -23.50 -24.72
CA ALA A 72 -20.57 -23.42 -24.73
C ALA A 72 -19.96 -24.19 -25.93
N ALA A 73 -20.50 -25.37 -26.26
CA ALA A 73 -20.01 -26.18 -27.41
C ALA A 73 -20.31 -25.51 -28.78
N ARG A 74 -21.39 -24.71 -28.90
CA ARG A 74 -21.70 -23.94 -30.12
C ARG A 74 -20.82 -22.69 -30.30
N ALA A 75 -20.20 -22.18 -29.23
CA ALA A 75 -19.33 -21.03 -29.31
C ALA A 75 -17.92 -21.35 -29.86
N GLU A 76 -17.51 -22.62 -29.83
CA GLU A 76 -16.19 -23.03 -30.35
C GLU A 76 -16.15 -23.28 -31.86
N GLY A 77 -17.30 -23.33 -32.56
CA GLY A 77 -17.38 -23.62 -34.00
C GLY A 77 -17.56 -22.41 -34.90
N ALA A 78 -17.64 -21.20 -34.38
CA ALA A 78 -17.68 -19.98 -35.18
C ALA A 78 -16.26 -19.52 -35.48
N ASP A 79 -15.82 -19.72 -36.71
CA ASP A 79 -14.62 -19.15 -37.32
C ASP A 79 -14.69 -17.61 -37.16
N ARG A 80 -14.19 -17.10 -36.05
CA ARG A 80 -13.98 -15.66 -35.87
C ARG A 80 -12.72 -15.34 -36.66
N PRO A 81 -12.79 -14.44 -37.64
CA PRO A 81 -11.58 -13.91 -38.24
C PRO A 81 -10.72 -13.41 -37.09
N THR A 82 -9.54 -13.99 -36.96
CA THR A 82 -8.49 -13.52 -36.06
C THR A 82 -8.27 -12.05 -36.38
N ARG A 83 -8.94 -11.17 -35.64
CA ARG A 83 -8.46 -9.79 -35.55
C ARG A 83 -7.10 -9.94 -34.90
N ASP A 84 -6.09 -9.76 -35.73
CA ASP A 84 -4.73 -9.62 -35.30
C ASP A 84 -4.71 -8.84 -33.99
N ASN A 85 -4.24 -9.47 -32.92
CA ASN A 85 -3.85 -8.84 -31.69
C ASN A 85 -2.58 -7.99 -31.95
N ASP A 86 -2.61 -7.22 -33.03
CA ASP A 86 -1.75 -6.06 -33.23
C ASP A 86 -2.35 -4.87 -32.46
N ARG A 87 -2.71 -5.14 -31.22
CA ARG A 87 -2.83 -4.11 -30.21
C ARG A 87 -1.39 -3.79 -29.87
N SER A 88 -0.84 -2.97 -30.78
CA SER A 88 0.45 -2.34 -30.66
C SER A 88 0.76 -2.04 -29.20
N LYS A 89 1.93 -2.51 -28.75
CA LYS A 89 2.58 -2.20 -27.48
C LYS A 89 2.87 -0.69 -27.29
N ASP A 90 2.12 0.18 -27.94
CA ASP A 90 2.31 1.64 -27.97
C ASP A 90 1.23 2.44 -27.22
N SER A 91 0.37 1.80 -26.43
CA SER A 91 -0.27 2.51 -25.32
C SER A 91 0.58 2.25 -24.08
N ALA A 92 1.72 2.92 -23.97
CA ALA A 92 2.39 3.08 -22.68
C ALA A 92 1.33 3.67 -21.75
N GLU A 93 0.90 2.89 -20.76
CA GLU A 93 0.08 3.44 -19.68
C GLU A 93 0.86 4.64 -19.13
N PRO A 94 0.19 5.77 -18.84
CA PRO A 94 0.89 6.94 -18.33
C PRO A 94 1.70 6.53 -17.09
N GLU A 95 2.99 6.84 -17.08
CA GLU A 95 3.85 6.59 -15.93
C GLU A 95 3.35 7.41 -14.75
N VAL A 96 2.74 6.75 -13.77
CA VAL A 96 2.19 7.39 -12.58
C VAL A 96 3.25 7.38 -11.49
N TRP A 97 3.63 8.58 -11.02
CA TRP A 97 4.48 8.77 -9.85
C TRP A 97 3.67 9.41 -8.72
N LEU A 98 3.85 8.95 -7.50
CA LEU A 98 3.06 9.35 -6.34
C LEU A 98 3.96 9.77 -5.17
N LEU A 99 3.36 10.49 -4.22
CA LEU A 99 3.98 10.72 -2.91
C LEU A 99 4.07 9.39 -2.13
N PRO A 100 5.20 9.13 -1.43
CA PRO A 100 5.36 7.90 -0.66
C PRO A 100 4.41 7.81 0.55
N LEU A 101 3.96 8.94 1.08
CA LEU A 101 2.98 9.06 2.17
C LEU A 101 2.33 10.44 2.17
N GLN A 102 1.27 10.61 2.95
CA GLN A 102 0.53 11.86 3.09
C GLN A 102 0.73 12.45 4.50
N GLY A 103 0.67 13.79 4.62
CA GLY A 103 0.64 14.47 5.90
C GLY A 103 1.91 14.32 6.73
N TYR A 104 3.06 14.48 6.12
CA TYR A 104 4.39 14.44 6.77
C TYR A 104 5.02 15.83 6.85
N ASP A 105 6.03 15.96 7.71
CA ASP A 105 6.91 17.12 7.72
C ASP A 105 8.20 16.79 6.95
N PHE A 106 8.52 17.57 5.91
CA PHE A 106 9.81 17.48 5.19
C PHE A 106 10.91 18.07 6.06
N ASN A 107 11.68 17.23 6.73
CA ASN A 107 12.63 17.70 7.74
C ASN A 107 14.08 17.73 7.26
N SER A 108 14.51 16.74 6.48
CA SER A 108 15.93 16.49 6.24
C SER A 108 16.21 16.26 4.75
N PRO A 109 16.86 17.23 4.06
CA PRO A 109 17.16 17.10 2.65
C PRO A 109 18.37 16.17 2.39
N TYR A 110 18.50 15.77 1.13
CA TYR A 110 19.69 15.13 0.58
C TYR A 110 20.90 16.05 0.69
N GLY A 111 22.09 15.50 0.96
CA GLY A 111 23.35 16.23 0.97
C GLY A 111 24.19 16.05 2.23
N VAL A 112 25.31 16.79 2.30
CA VAL A 112 26.26 16.69 3.42
C VAL A 112 25.70 17.36 4.67
N ARG A 113 25.63 16.61 5.77
CA ARG A 113 25.18 17.08 7.10
C ARG A 113 26.20 16.65 8.15
N TRP A 114 26.69 17.60 8.94
CA TRP A 114 27.70 17.33 10.00
C TRP A 114 28.87 16.44 9.54
N GLY A 115 29.35 16.69 8.30
CA GLY A 115 30.47 15.94 7.72
C GLY A 115 30.14 14.54 7.20
N LYS A 116 28.84 14.14 7.18
CA LYS A 116 28.37 12.88 6.61
C LYS A 116 27.39 13.15 5.48
N MET A 117 27.46 12.32 4.43
CA MET A 117 26.50 12.35 3.34
C MET A 117 25.18 11.74 3.79
N HIS A 118 24.07 12.46 3.57
CA HIS A 118 22.71 11.95 3.64
C HIS A 118 22.27 11.62 2.22
N THR A 119 22.06 10.36 1.96
CA THR A 119 21.84 9.80 0.63
C THR A 119 20.38 9.82 0.18
N GLY A 120 19.50 10.39 1.01
CA GLY A 120 18.05 10.49 0.75
C GLY A 120 17.42 11.72 1.37
N VAL A 121 16.13 11.64 1.61
CA VAL A 121 15.33 12.64 2.34
C VAL A 121 14.60 11.96 3.49
N ASP A 122 14.40 12.70 4.60
CA ASP A 122 13.64 12.23 5.75
C ASP A 122 12.28 12.92 5.80
N LEU A 123 11.22 12.11 5.74
CA LEU A 123 9.82 12.51 5.81
C LEU A 123 9.28 12.12 7.19
N VAL A 124 9.15 13.09 8.09
CA VAL A 124 8.75 12.87 9.47
C VAL A 124 7.25 12.62 9.55
N ALA A 125 6.87 11.47 10.07
CA ALA A 125 5.48 11.07 10.27
C ALA A 125 5.36 10.21 11.54
N GLY A 126 4.14 10.03 12.05
CA GLY A 126 3.89 9.19 13.22
C GLY A 126 4.26 7.72 12.97
N GLU A 127 4.70 7.03 14.03
CA GLU A 127 4.94 5.58 13.95
C GLU A 127 3.66 4.85 13.54
N GLY A 128 3.78 3.91 12.61
CA GLY A 128 2.64 3.16 12.08
C GLY A 128 1.88 3.86 10.94
N THR A 129 2.31 5.06 10.50
CA THR A 129 1.76 5.70 9.30
C THR A 129 2.06 4.82 8.08
N PRO A 130 1.07 4.44 7.24
CA PRO A 130 1.32 3.65 6.04
C PRO A 130 2.08 4.47 5.00
N TYR A 131 3.03 3.84 4.31
CA TYR A 131 3.70 4.41 3.14
C TYR A 131 3.55 3.48 1.93
N VAL A 132 3.63 4.04 0.73
CA VAL A 132 3.30 3.38 -0.53
C VAL A 132 4.45 3.44 -1.53
N ALA A 133 4.39 2.60 -2.57
CA ALA A 133 5.29 2.65 -3.70
C ALA A 133 5.08 3.95 -4.49
N ILE A 134 6.15 4.70 -4.74
CA ILE A 134 6.09 5.95 -5.51
C ILE A 134 5.83 5.70 -6.99
N HIS A 135 6.14 4.50 -7.49
CA HIS A 135 5.98 4.08 -8.88
C HIS A 135 5.92 2.55 -8.96
N ASP A 136 5.45 2.03 -10.10
CA ASP A 136 5.43 0.60 -10.42
C ASP A 136 6.82 -0.01 -10.35
N GLY A 137 6.93 -1.26 -9.88
CA GLY A 137 8.23 -1.92 -9.86
C GLY A 137 8.24 -3.32 -9.26
N LEU A 138 9.44 -3.86 -9.14
CA LEU A 138 9.72 -5.14 -8.51
C LEU A 138 10.39 -4.92 -7.15
N VAL A 139 9.86 -5.51 -6.10
CA VAL A 139 10.49 -5.52 -4.77
C VAL A 139 11.74 -6.40 -4.82
N THR A 140 12.92 -5.79 -4.73
CA THR A 140 14.20 -6.49 -4.71
C THR A 140 14.69 -6.80 -3.30
N LYS A 141 14.20 -6.05 -2.29
CA LYS A 141 14.48 -6.26 -0.87
C LYS A 141 13.27 -5.94 -0.03
N ALA A 142 12.98 -6.79 0.98
CA ALA A 142 11.94 -6.56 1.97
C ALA A 142 12.37 -7.15 3.32
N GLY A 143 12.62 -6.32 4.33
CA GLY A 143 13.06 -6.70 5.67
C GLY A 143 14.30 -5.98 6.15
N TRP A 144 15.03 -6.57 7.11
CA TRP A 144 16.21 -5.92 7.73
C TRP A 144 17.35 -5.69 6.73
N PHE A 145 17.82 -4.44 6.63
CA PHE A 145 18.90 -4.04 5.74
C PHE A 145 19.84 -3.02 6.39
N GLY A 146 20.78 -3.51 7.22
CA GLY A 146 21.84 -2.73 7.82
C GLY A 146 21.36 -1.48 8.56
N GLY A 147 21.93 -0.32 8.23
CA GLY A 147 21.60 0.96 8.85
C GLY A 147 20.16 1.43 8.57
N TYR A 148 19.54 0.98 7.48
CA TYR A 148 18.14 1.30 7.14
C TYR A 148 17.12 0.61 8.05
N GLY A 149 17.55 -0.36 8.89
CA GLY A 149 16.63 -1.16 9.69
C GLY A 149 15.76 -2.05 8.80
N ASN A 150 14.46 -2.12 9.08
CA ASN A 150 13.51 -2.73 8.15
C ASN A 150 13.32 -1.79 6.96
N ALA A 151 13.58 -2.31 5.76
CA ALA A 151 13.55 -1.53 4.54
C ALA A 151 12.84 -2.29 3.41
N VAL A 152 12.32 -1.54 2.45
CA VAL A 152 11.86 -2.04 1.15
C VAL A 152 12.66 -1.36 0.07
N ILE A 153 13.12 -2.13 -0.92
CA ILE A 153 13.76 -1.61 -2.14
C ILE A 153 12.88 -2.03 -3.31
N VAL A 154 12.47 -1.07 -4.12
CA VAL A 154 11.68 -1.28 -5.34
C VAL A 154 12.51 -0.86 -6.53
N GLN A 155 12.76 -1.78 -7.46
CA GLN A 155 13.39 -1.50 -8.74
C GLN A 155 12.33 -1.19 -9.79
N HIS A 156 12.46 -0.04 -10.44
CA HIS A 156 11.56 0.45 -11.48
C HIS A 156 12.01 0.02 -12.88
N ALA A 157 11.11 0.12 -13.86
CA ALA A 157 11.37 -0.31 -15.24
C ALA A 157 12.45 0.54 -15.95
N ASP A 158 12.63 1.81 -15.52
CA ASP A 158 13.67 2.72 -16.02
C ASP A 158 15.09 2.39 -15.46
N GLY A 159 15.18 1.35 -14.61
CA GLY A 159 16.41 0.92 -13.95
C GLY A 159 16.77 1.74 -12.71
N SER A 160 15.94 2.68 -12.29
CA SER A 160 16.10 3.34 -10.99
C SER A 160 15.59 2.45 -9.85
N GLU A 161 16.03 2.75 -8.63
CA GLU A 161 15.60 2.06 -7.40
C GLU A 161 15.15 3.08 -6.37
N ALA A 162 14.02 2.79 -5.72
CA ALA A 162 13.57 3.53 -4.55
C ALA A 162 13.79 2.70 -3.28
N ILE A 163 14.43 3.28 -2.27
CA ILE A 163 14.72 2.67 -0.97
C ILE A 163 13.89 3.36 0.10
N TYR A 164 13.11 2.56 0.83
CA TYR A 164 12.23 3.00 1.92
C TYR A 164 12.78 2.44 3.22
N GLY A 165 13.36 3.29 4.08
CA GLY A 165 14.04 2.88 5.31
C GLY A 165 13.23 3.14 6.58
N HIS A 166 13.74 2.58 7.69
CA HIS A 166 13.32 2.75 9.07
C HIS A 166 11.90 2.26 9.42
N SER A 167 11.35 1.34 8.60
CA SER A 167 9.99 0.82 8.78
C SER A 167 9.80 0.12 10.13
N SER A 168 8.65 0.32 10.77
CA SER A 168 8.21 -0.50 11.91
C SER A 168 7.72 -1.88 11.45
N ALA A 169 7.09 -1.95 10.27
CA ALA A 169 6.64 -3.18 9.65
C ALA A 169 6.74 -3.08 8.13
N VAL A 170 6.97 -4.22 7.46
CA VAL A 170 7.00 -4.39 6.01
C VAL A 170 5.81 -5.24 5.59
N SER A 171 5.06 -4.80 4.56
CA SER A 171 3.82 -5.44 4.09
C SER A 171 4.00 -6.26 2.81
N VAL A 172 5.18 -6.19 2.19
CA VAL A 172 5.51 -6.84 0.91
C VAL A 172 6.64 -7.85 1.07
N LYS A 173 6.91 -8.62 0.01
CA LYS A 173 7.97 -9.65 -0.03
C LYS A 173 8.90 -9.43 -1.22
N GLU A 174 10.15 -9.88 -1.09
CA GLU A 174 11.10 -9.93 -2.22
C GLU A 174 10.51 -10.72 -3.39
N GLY A 175 10.68 -10.22 -4.60
CA GLY A 175 10.10 -10.76 -5.83
C GLY A 175 8.65 -10.35 -6.11
N GLN A 176 8.01 -9.58 -5.24
CA GLN A 176 6.66 -9.09 -5.46
C GLN A 176 6.66 -7.92 -6.45
N GLN A 177 5.76 -7.96 -7.44
CA GLN A 177 5.43 -6.81 -8.28
C GLN A 177 4.50 -5.89 -7.51
N VAL A 178 4.77 -4.60 -7.56
CA VAL A 178 3.96 -3.54 -6.94
C VAL A 178 3.62 -2.47 -7.95
N LYS A 179 2.47 -1.85 -7.76
CA LYS A 179 2.00 -0.68 -8.51
C LYS A 179 2.21 0.59 -7.69
N ALA A 180 2.27 1.73 -8.37
CA ALA A 180 2.22 3.03 -7.70
C ALA A 180 1.01 3.08 -6.77
N GLY A 181 1.23 3.47 -5.50
CA GLY A 181 0.19 3.51 -4.47
C GLY A 181 -0.01 2.21 -3.68
N ASP A 182 0.62 1.09 -4.04
CA ASP A 182 0.56 -0.12 -3.23
C ASP A 182 1.29 0.09 -1.89
N GLN A 183 0.65 -0.32 -0.79
CA GLN A 183 1.25 -0.19 0.53
C GLN A 183 2.47 -1.11 0.66
N LEU A 184 3.63 -0.52 0.97
CA LEU A 184 4.89 -1.23 1.18
C LEU A 184 5.15 -1.56 2.64
N GLY A 185 4.72 -0.69 3.56
CA GLY A 185 4.97 -0.86 4.98
C GLY A 185 4.42 0.28 5.83
N LEU A 186 4.92 0.35 7.06
CA LEU A 186 4.54 1.34 8.05
C LEU A 186 5.79 2.10 8.53
N VAL A 187 5.68 3.42 8.64
CA VAL A 187 6.73 4.29 9.19
C VAL A 187 7.14 3.83 10.58
N GLY A 188 8.42 3.91 10.88
CA GLY A 188 8.97 3.53 12.17
C GLY A 188 10.26 4.25 12.52
N GLN A 189 11.07 3.59 13.35
CA GLN A 189 12.35 4.10 13.85
C GLN A 189 13.39 2.97 13.95
N THR A 190 13.31 1.96 13.07
CA THR A 190 14.26 0.84 13.11
C THR A 190 15.61 1.21 12.47
N GLY A 191 16.67 0.50 12.80
CA GLY A 191 18.02 0.77 12.30
C GLY A 191 18.66 2.02 12.91
N HIS A 192 19.33 2.84 12.11
CA HIS A 192 20.02 4.07 12.55
C HIS A 192 19.13 5.31 12.46
N ALA A 193 17.96 5.29 13.07
CA ALA A 193 17.02 6.42 13.09
C ALA A 193 17.06 7.16 14.44
N TYR A 194 16.99 8.50 14.41
CA TYR A 194 16.95 9.35 15.62
C TYR A 194 15.52 9.76 16.03
N GLY A 195 14.51 9.35 15.27
CA GLY A 195 13.09 9.63 15.48
C GLY A 195 12.26 8.90 14.45
N THR A 196 10.93 8.94 14.57
CA THR A 196 10.02 8.31 13.62
C THR A 196 9.97 9.08 12.32
N HIS A 197 10.36 8.46 11.21
CA HIS A 197 10.32 9.04 9.87
C HIS A 197 10.41 7.95 8.80
N LEU A 198 10.00 8.26 7.59
CA LEU A 198 10.35 7.51 6.39
C LEU A 198 11.62 8.11 5.80
N HIS A 199 12.68 7.32 5.68
CA HIS A 199 13.86 7.66 4.90
C HIS A 199 13.64 7.18 3.47
N LEU A 200 13.68 8.11 2.49
CA LEU A 200 13.50 7.81 1.07
C LEU A 200 14.77 8.14 0.31
N GLU A 201 15.34 7.14 -0.37
CA GLU A 201 16.42 7.33 -1.34
C GLU A 201 15.96 6.96 -2.74
N ILE A 202 16.53 7.63 -3.74
CA ILE A 202 16.44 7.24 -5.15
C ILE A 202 17.85 6.95 -5.63
N HIS A 203 18.03 5.78 -6.24
CA HIS A 203 19.29 5.40 -6.86
C HIS A 203 19.12 5.30 -8.38
N VAL A 204 20.02 5.93 -9.12
CA VAL A 204 20.08 5.83 -10.59
C VAL A 204 21.43 5.23 -10.94
N LYS A 205 21.42 4.09 -11.65
CA LYS A 205 22.63 3.31 -11.98
C LYS A 205 23.46 2.98 -10.73
N GLY A 206 22.79 2.65 -9.62
CA GLY A 206 23.39 2.29 -8.35
C GLY A 206 24.00 3.46 -7.56
N GLN A 207 23.79 4.73 -7.97
CA GLN A 207 24.25 5.91 -7.26
C GLN A 207 23.07 6.68 -6.68
N PRO A 208 23.14 7.11 -5.40
CA PRO A 208 22.09 7.94 -4.81
C PRO A 208 22.05 9.32 -5.49
N VAL A 209 20.85 9.77 -5.79
CA VAL A 209 20.57 11.10 -6.34
C VAL A 209 19.62 11.86 -5.40
N ASP A 210 19.56 13.19 -5.51
CA ASP A 210 18.61 14.00 -4.73
C ASP A 210 17.18 13.65 -5.14
N PRO A 211 16.34 13.09 -4.21
CA PRO A 211 14.98 12.72 -4.53
C PRO A 211 14.08 13.91 -4.91
N VAL A 212 14.39 15.13 -4.43
CA VAL A 212 13.53 16.31 -4.68
C VAL A 212 13.47 16.63 -6.17
N PRO A 213 14.55 17.02 -6.86
CA PRO A 213 14.51 17.30 -8.29
C PRO A 213 14.11 16.07 -9.11
N TYR A 214 14.57 14.86 -8.71
CA TYR A 214 14.23 13.63 -9.41
C TYR A 214 12.72 13.40 -9.50
N LEU A 215 11.99 13.61 -8.40
CA LEU A 215 10.54 13.44 -8.34
C LEU A 215 9.80 14.63 -8.95
N GLN A 216 10.32 15.87 -8.81
CA GLN A 216 9.74 17.05 -9.46
C GLN A 216 9.71 16.92 -10.99
N ASP A 217 10.76 16.38 -11.61
CA ASP A 217 10.82 16.10 -13.05
C ASP A 217 9.74 15.08 -13.50
N ARG A 218 9.16 14.35 -12.54
CA ARG A 218 8.11 13.34 -12.73
C ARG A 218 6.74 13.77 -12.22
N GLY A 219 6.58 15.07 -11.94
CA GLY A 219 5.33 15.67 -11.50
C GLY A 219 4.99 15.49 -10.03
N VAL A 220 5.95 15.06 -9.18
CA VAL A 220 5.74 14.89 -7.74
C VAL A 220 6.61 15.86 -6.96
N ASP A 221 6.00 16.78 -6.22
CA ASP A 221 6.73 17.68 -5.31
C ASP A 221 6.59 17.22 -3.87
N ILE A 222 7.64 16.56 -3.37
CA ILE A 222 7.67 16.03 -1.99
C ILE A 222 7.82 17.12 -0.92
N LYS A 223 8.19 18.36 -1.28
CA LYS A 223 8.23 19.50 -0.33
C LYS A 223 6.86 20.16 -0.20
N LEU A 224 6.15 20.30 -1.31
CA LEU A 224 4.81 20.90 -1.34
C LEU A 224 3.69 19.86 -1.16
N GLN A 225 4.02 18.58 -1.16
CA GLN A 225 3.09 17.44 -1.10
C GLN A 225 2.03 17.49 -2.21
N VAL A 226 2.49 17.70 -3.46
CA VAL A 226 1.65 17.82 -4.66
C VAL A 226 2.02 16.73 -5.67
N GLU A 227 1.00 16.16 -6.31
CA GLU A 227 1.12 15.18 -7.39
C GLU A 227 0.43 15.70 -8.66
N ALA A 228 1.09 15.55 -9.82
CA ALA A 228 0.60 16.08 -11.10
C ALA A 228 -0.76 15.49 -11.54
N ILE A 229 -1.06 14.25 -11.17
CA ILE A 229 -2.33 13.59 -11.48
C ILE A 229 -3.55 14.32 -10.91
N TYR A 230 -3.39 15.08 -9.83
CA TYR A 230 -4.47 15.90 -9.25
C TYR A 230 -4.59 17.28 -9.88
N SER A 231 -3.55 17.78 -10.56
CA SER A 231 -3.58 19.09 -11.21
C SER A 231 -4.38 19.10 -12.52
N GLU A 232 -4.41 17.97 -13.25
CA GLU A 232 -5.21 17.87 -14.50
C GLU A 232 -6.72 17.76 -14.24
N VAL A 233 -7.12 17.10 -13.13
CA VAL A 233 -8.54 16.95 -12.78
C VAL A 233 -9.14 18.25 -12.25
N ALA A 234 -8.33 19.12 -11.65
CA ALA A 234 -8.80 20.44 -11.14
C ALA A 234 -8.89 21.51 -12.24
N ALA A 235 -8.33 21.28 -13.44
CA ALA A 235 -8.31 22.21 -14.56
C ALA A 235 -9.36 21.90 -15.64
N SER A 236 -10.13 20.83 -15.49
CA SER A 236 -11.23 20.40 -16.36
C SER A 236 -12.60 20.67 -15.69
#